data_caca96ceb40540ad5fe6ada6929f222a
#
_entry.id   caca96ceb40540ad5fe6ada6929f222a
#
_cell.length_a   1.000
_cell.length_b   1.000
_cell.length_c   1.000
_cell.angle_alpha   90.00
_cell.angle_beta   90.00
_cell.angle_gamma   90.00
#
_symmetry.space_group_name_H-M   'P 1'
#
loop_
_entity.id
_entity.type
_entity.pdbx_description
1 polymer ?
#
loop_
_entity_poly.entity_id
_entity_poly.type
_entity_poly.pdbx_seq_one_letter_code
_entity_poly.pdbx_strand_id
1 'polypeptide(L)'
;GSIVTFPIVVTDLDGDSANDDLNITIIDDAPLAVNDSATQETENTPVTVNVFTNDTPGADGVNLSTGVAIVAESLSGAGSLAYNGDGTFTYTPAPGEEGTVTFQYTITDGDGDPSTATVTITLLKDSEPRVDVSGENFVDEAGLPARGSEPEGSNEESGSETTGGTIAISTGGDTLQSLVINGVNVTAGGTVTGAHGTLTVSVSEGAYSYSYTLTDNTSGEGATDSFNVVVTDSDGDSANDTLVIGIHDDVPTAI
;
A
#
# COMPACT_ATOMS: atom_id res chain seq x y z
N GLY A 1 -42.37 25.61 -4.03
CA GLY A 1 -43.62 25.18 -4.66
C GLY A 1 -44.33 26.31 -5.37
N SER A 2 -45.05 26.05 -6.46
CA SER A 2 -45.84 27.00 -7.23
C SER A 2 -47.34 26.83 -6.96
N ILE A 3 -48.13 27.92 -7.17
CA ILE A 3 -49.58 27.89 -7.07
C ILE A 3 -50.15 28.10 -8.45
N VAL A 4 -51.03 27.15 -8.89
CA VAL A 4 -51.82 27.29 -10.09
C VAL A 4 -53.21 27.67 -9.67
N THR A 5 -53.72 28.85 -10.16
CA THR A 5 -55.03 29.39 -9.83
C THR A 5 -55.96 29.20 -11.02
N PHE A 6 -57.12 28.62 -10.78
CA PHE A 6 -58.20 28.46 -11.76
C PHE A 6 -59.36 29.33 -11.31
N PRO A 7 -59.68 30.44 -12.03
CA PRO A 7 -60.86 31.22 -11.70
C PRO A 7 -62.14 30.41 -12.05
N ILE A 8 -63.03 30.33 -11.09
CA ILE A 8 -64.34 29.66 -11.23
C ILE A 8 -65.40 30.77 -11.25
N VAL A 9 -66.25 30.72 -12.24
CA VAL A 9 -67.42 31.62 -12.34
C VAL A 9 -68.69 30.76 -12.37
N VAL A 10 -69.59 30.99 -11.46
CA VAL A 10 -70.94 30.37 -11.45
C VAL A 10 -71.96 31.46 -11.80
N THR A 11 -72.72 31.21 -12.83
CA THR A 11 -73.82 32.09 -13.26
C THR A 11 -75.15 31.39 -13.13
N ASP A 12 -76.12 32.04 -12.50
CA ASP A 12 -77.49 31.50 -12.36
C ASP A 12 -78.36 31.76 -13.62
N LEU A 13 -79.65 31.32 -13.60
CA LEU A 13 -80.49 31.34 -14.77
C LEU A 13 -80.90 32.76 -15.18
N ASP A 14 -80.89 33.73 -14.28
CA ASP A 14 -81.27 35.15 -14.53
C ASP A 14 -80.04 36.03 -14.86
N GLY A 15 -78.79 35.45 -14.81
CA GLY A 15 -77.55 36.09 -15.28
C GLY A 15 -76.66 36.62 -14.16
N ASP A 16 -77.05 36.48 -12.93
CA ASP A 16 -76.19 36.84 -11.79
C ASP A 16 -75.02 35.89 -11.66
N SER A 17 -73.82 36.45 -11.37
CA SER A 17 -72.53 35.67 -11.32
C SER A 17 -71.82 35.85 -10.01
N ALA A 18 -71.26 34.76 -9.49
CA ALA A 18 -70.33 34.69 -8.36
C ALA A 18 -68.99 34.10 -8.84
N ASN A 19 -67.90 34.68 -8.33
CA ASN A 19 -66.54 34.23 -8.68
C ASN A 19 -65.83 33.72 -7.44
N ASP A 20 -65.02 32.65 -7.63
CA ASP A 20 -64.04 32.14 -6.64
C ASP A 20 -62.84 31.56 -7.38
N ASP A 21 -61.76 31.35 -6.67
CA ASP A 21 -60.50 30.79 -7.21
C ASP A 21 -60.21 29.44 -6.61
N LEU A 22 -60.03 28.42 -7.50
CA LEU A 22 -59.45 27.15 -7.08
C LEU A 22 -57.93 27.26 -7.14
N ASN A 23 -57.27 27.24 -6.00
CA ASN A 23 -55.81 27.27 -5.87
C ASN A 23 -55.27 25.87 -5.64
N ILE A 24 -54.41 25.41 -6.53
CA ILE A 24 -53.70 24.15 -6.43
C ILE A 24 -52.24 24.48 -6.10
N THR A 25 -51.74 24.07 -4.93
CA THR A 25 -50.31 24.20 -4.59
C THR A 25 -49.60 22.97 -5.11
N ILE A 26 -48.57 23.20 -5.94
CA ILE A 26 -47.62 22.18 -6.37
C ILE A 26 -46.48 22.22 -5.40
N ILE A 27 -46.22 21.14 -4.69
CA ILE A 27 -45.06 20.98 -3.80
C ILE A 27 -43.96 20.41 -4.67
N ASP A 28 -42.82 21.05 -4.59
CA ASP A 28 -41.57 20.63 -5.21
C ASP A 28 -41.00 19.42 -4.51
N ASP A 29 -40.36 18.54 -5.27
CA ASP A 29 -39.68 17.34 -4.76
C ASP A 29 -38.17 17.57 -4.88
N ALA A 30 -37.42 17.21 -3.87
CA ALA A 30 -35.96 17.33 -3.84
C ALA A 30 -35.28 15.95 -3.80
N PRO A 31 -34.09 15.81 -4.33
CA PRO A 31 -33.35 14.55 -4.24
C PRO A 31 -32.98 14.24 -2.78
N LEU A 32 -32.73 12.99 -2.48
CA LEU A 32 -32.28 12.54 -1.16
C LEU A 32 -31.00 11.72 -1.32
N ALA A 33 -29.87 12.30 -0.92
CA ALA A 33 -28.60 11.60 -0.78
C ALA A 33 -28.55 10.91 0.60
N VAL A 34 -28.07 9.67 0.64
CA VAL A 34 -27.96 8.83 1.83
C VAL A 34 -26.50 8.37 1.96
N ASN A 35 -25.98 8.36 3.18
CA ASN A 35 -24.60 7.95 3.43
C ASN A 35 -24.27 6.55 2.91
N ASP A 36 -23.08 6.41 2.35
CA ASP A 36 -22.56 5.16 1.80
C ASP A 36 -21.34 4.67 2.56
N SER A 37 -21.04 3.39 2.36
CA SER A 37 -19.82 2.79 2.87
C SER A 37 -19.26 1.76 1.91
N ALA A 38 -17.92 1.64 1.88
CA ALA A 38 -17.21 0.61 1.16
C ALA A 38 -16.00 0.13 1.99
N THR A 39 -15.53 -1.08 1.70
CA THR A 39 -14.34 -1.65 2.32
C THR A 39 -13.38 -2.08 1.21
N GLN A 40 -12.11 -1.80 1.40
CA GLN A 40 -11.05 -2.26 0.52
C GLN A 40 -10.95 -3.79 0.59
N GLU A 41 -10.87 -4.47 -0.54
CA GLU A 41 -10.78 -5.94 -0.61
C GLU A 41 -9.33 -6.44 -0.62
N THR A 42 -8.44 -5.65 -1.20
CA THR A 42 -7.01 -5.95 -1.30
C THR A 42 -6.23 -4.67 -0.99
N GLU A 43 -5.21 -4.78 -0.17
CA GLU A 43 -4.32 -3.69 0.21
C GLU A 43 -3.77 -2.96 -1.02
N ASN A 44 -3.58 -1.65 -0.91
CA ASN A 44 -3.06 -0.77 -1.97
C ASN A 44 -3.87 -0.70 -3.27
N THR A 45 -5.06 -1.34 -3.33
CA THR A 45 -5.92 -1.27 -4.52
C THR A 45 -6.98 -0.17 -4.39
N PRO A 46 -7.38 0.47 -5.52
CA PRO A 46 -8.47 1.45 -5.52
C PRO A 46 -9.80 0.85 -5.06
N VAL A 47 -10.60 1.65 -4.36
CA VAL A 47 -11.96 1.31 -3.90
C VAL A 47 -12.97 2.10 -4.72
N THR A 48 -13.91 1.41 -5.38
CA THR A 48 -15.01 2.04 -6.10
C THR A 48 -16.31 1.87 -5.34
N VAL A 49 -17.05 2.97 -5.14
CA VAL A 49 -18.35 2.99 -4.47
C VAL A 49 -19.42 3.57 -5.39
N ASN A 50 -20.57 2.92 -5.47
CA ASN A 50 -21.76 3.42 -6.17
C ASN A 50 -22.73 4.05 -5.17
N VAL A 51 -22.86 5.37 -5.20
CA VAL A 51 -23.69 6.12 -4.26
C VAL A 51 -25.18 6.09 -4.60
N PHE A 52 -25.54 5.78 -5.85
CA PHE A 52 -26.95 5.70 -6.28
C PHE A 52 -27.67 4.39 -5.92
N THR A 53 -27.03 3.52 -5.13
CA THR A 53 -27.68 2.29 -4.66
C THR A 53 -28.77 2.54 -3.61
N ASN A 54 -28.66 3.64 -2.87
CA ASN A 54 -29.54 4.04 -1.76
C ASN A 54 -30.07 5.47 -1.89
N ASP A 55 -29.54 6.28 -2.82
CA ASP A 55 -29.97 7.64 -3.12
C ASP A 55 -31.28 7.66 -3.91
N THR A 56 -32.08 8.70 -3.71
CA THR A 56 -33.31 8.96 -4.45
C THR A 56 -33.13 10.23 -5.27
N PRO A 57 -33.20 10.16 -6.63
CA PRO A 57 -32.98 11.31 -7.50
C PRO A 57 -34.13 12.32 -7.55
N GLY A 58 -35.29 12.03 -6.90
CA GLY A 58 -36.49 12.86 -6.99
C GLY A 58 -37.25 12.74 -8.33
N ALA A 59 -38.31 13.51 -8.49
CA ALA A 59 -39.18 13.49 -9.68
C ALA A 59 -38.46 14.13 -10.91
N ASP A 60 -37.64 15.14 -10.70
CA ASP A 60 -36.91 15.86 -11.75
C ASP A 60 -35.62 15.14 -12.17
N GLY A 61 -35.23 14.09 -11.41
CA GLY A 61 -34.10 13.22 -11.68
C GLY A 61 -32.75 13.94 -11.53
N VAL A 62 -31.67 13.15 -11.38
CA VAL A 62 -30.29 13.63 -11.32
C VAL A 62 -29.55 13.25 -12.59
N ASN A 63 -28.96 14.23 -13.28
CA ASN A 63 -28.06 13.96 -14.40
C ASN A 63 -26.70 13.50 -13.86
N LEU A 64 -26.36 12.21 -14.02
CA LEU A 64 -25.14 11.62 -13.45
C LEU A 64 -23.86 12.32 -13.93
N SER A 65 -23.84 12.86 -15.14
CA SER A 65 -22.62 13.51 -15.66
C SER A 65 -22.41 14.95 -15.18
N THR A 66 -23.44 15.64 -14.70
CA THR A 66 -23.37 17.07 -14.34
C THR A 66 -23.99 17.42 -13.00
N GLY A 67 -24.92 16.61 -12.49
CA GLY A 67 -25.64 16.80 -11.23
C GLY A 67 -25.00 16.12 -10.03
N VAL A 68 -23.77 15.58 -10.16
CA VAL A 68 -23.06 14.95 -9.05
C VAL A 68 -21.69 15.61 -8.90
N ALA A 69 -21.37 16.03 -7.70
CA ALA A 69 -20.10 16.72 -7.41
C ALA A 69 -19.49 16.28 -6.08
N ILE A 70 -18.16 16.27 -6.03
CA ILE A 70 -17.40 16.15 -4.78
C ILE A 70 -17.49 17.49 -4.04
N VAL A 71 -17.82 17.45 -2.75
CA VAL A 71 -17.73 18.65 -1.90
C VAL A 71 -16.27 18.99 -1.68
N ALA A 72 -15.90 20.24 -2.01
CA ALA A 72 -14.51 20.70 -1.90
C ALA A 72 -13.99 20.54 -0.46
N GLU A 73 -12.72 20.11 -0.32
CA GLU A 73 -12.02 19.93 0.96
C GLU A 73 -12.67 18.93 1.93
N SER A 74 -13.59 18.09 1.45
CA SER A 74 -14.25 17.07 2.28
C SER A 74 -13.47 15.77 2.41
N LEU A 75 -12.51 15.51 1.54
CA LEU A 75 -11.68 14.29 1.57
C LEU A 75 -10.74 14.33 2.79
N SER A 76 -10.84 13.30 3.65
CA SER A 76 -9.98 13.14 4.82
C SER A 76 -8.70 12.34 4.55
N GLY A 77 -8.67 11.58 3.46
CA GLY A 77 -7.54 10.72 3.09
C GLY A 77 -6.41 11.45 2.36
N ALA A 78 -5.23 10.83 2.35
CA ALA A 78 -4.04 11.33 1.65
C ALA A 78 -4.01 10.92 0.16
N GLY A 79 -4.81 9.94 -0.23
CA GLY A 79 -4.93 9.45 -1.59
C GLY A 79 -5.67 10.38 -2.53
N SER A 80 -6.12 9.86 -3.66
CA SER A 80 -6.84 10.62 -4.66
C SER A 80 -8.27 10.12 -4.86
N LEU A 81 -9.21 11.06 -5.05
CA LEU A 81 -10.63 10.79 -5.27
C LEU A 81 -11.04 11.26 -6.65
N ALA A 82 -11.73 10.41 -7.41
CA ALA A 82 -12.28 10.73 -8.72
C ALA A 82 -13.77 10.34 -8.79
N TYR A 83 -14.57 11.21 -9.41
CA TYR A 83 -15.94 10.88 -9.83
C TYR A 83 -15.89 10.31 -11.26
N ASN A 84 -16.54 9.16 -11.50
CA ASN A 84 -16.46 8.46 -12.78
C ASN A 84 -17.52 8.92 -13.81
N GLY A 85 -18.46 9.80 -13.42
CA GLY A 85 -19.50 10.33 -14.31
C GLY A 85 -20.73 9.44 -14.47
N ASP A 86 -20.82 8.35 -13.71
CA ASP A 86 -21.86 7.33 -13.80
C ASP A 86 -22.55 7.02 -12.45
N GLY A 87 -22.34 7.85 -11.44
CA GLY A 87 -22.83 7.63 -10.08
C GLY A 87 -21.86 6.86 -9.19
N THR A 88 -20.65 6.59 -9.68
CA THR A 88 -19.61 5.94 -8.89
C THR A 88 -18.43 6.87 -8.61
N PHE A 89 -17.80 6.69 -7.46
CA PHE A 89 -16.55 7.34 -7.07
C PHE A 89 -15.47 6.28 -6.91
N THR A 90 -14.25 6.60 -7.35
CA THR A 90 -13.08 5.77 -7.12
C THR A 90 -12.09 6.53 -6.24
N TYR A 91 -11.77 5.94 -5.09
CA TYR A 91 -10.69 6.38 -4.22
C TYR A 91 -9.47 5.50 -4.44
N THR A 92 -8.33 6.12 -4.70
CA THR A 92 -7.03 5.45 -4.81
C THR A 92 -6.21 5.86 -3.59
N PRO A 93 -5.93 4.94 -2.65
CA PRO A 93 -5.14 5.23 -1.46
C PRO A 93 -3.73 5.73 -1.80
N ALA A 94 -3.17 6.53 -0.91
CA ALA A 94 -1.74 6.81 -0.92
C ALA A 94 -0.95 5.56 -0.47
N PRO A 95 0.34 5.42 -0.82
CA PRO A 95 1.19 4.36 -0.29
C PRO A 95 1.13 4.32 1.26
N GLY A 96 0.97 3.13 1.85
CA GLY A 96 0.88 2.94 3.30
C GLY A 96 -0.39 3.50 3.97
N GLU A 97 -1.39 3.93 3.21
CA GLU A 97 -2.61 4.50 3.79
C GLU A 97 -3.56 3.42 4.30
N GLU A 98 -3.86 3.45 5.59
CA GLU A 98 -4.74 2.52 6.28
C GLU A 98 -5.89 3.21 7.05
N GLY A 99 -6.85 2.43 7.54
CA GLY A 99 -7.91 2.91 8.43
C GLY A 99 -9.11 3.48 7.69
N THR A 100 -9.64 4.63 8.11
CA THR A 100 -10.91 5.16 7.60
C THR A 100 -10.71 6.46 6.85
N VAL A 101 -11.20 6.50 5.62
CA VAL A 101 -11.25 7.68 4.77
C VAL A 101 -12.70 8.09 4.55
N THR A 102 -12.99 9.37 4.60
CA THR A 102 -14.32 9.93 4.34
C THR A 102 -14.25 11.06 3.32
N PHE A 103 -15.33 11.22 2.57
CA PHE A 103 -15.57 12.39 1.73
C PHE A 103 -17.07 12.66 1.63
N GLN A 104 -17.43 13.87 1.18
CA GLN A 104 -18.83 14.23 0.93
C GLN A 104 -19.05 14.43 -0.57
N TYR A 105 -20.25 14.08 -1.00
CA TYR A 105 -20.75 14.36 -2.34
C TYR A 105 -22.09 15.05 -2.28
N THR A 106 -22.44 15.78 -3.32
CA THR A 106 -23.74 16.43 -3.51
C THR A 106 -24.36 15.90 -4.80
N ILE A 107 -25.64 15.52 -4.73
CA ILE A 107 -26.47 15.30 -5.90
C ILE A 107 -27.38 16.50 -6.07
N THR A 108 -27.63 16.91 -7.32
CA THR A 108 -28.49 18.04 -7.68
C THR A 108 -29.44 17.57 -8.77
N ASP A 109 -30.74 17.81 -8.60
CA ASP A 109 -31.77 17.40 -9.55
C ASP A 109 -31.93 18.37 -10.74
N GLY A 110 -32.97 18.15 -11.58
CA GLY A 110 -33.13 18.85 -12.83
C GLY A 110 -33.50 20.33 -12.70
N ASP A 111 -34.08 20.75 -11.58
CA ASP A 111 -34.45 22.16 -11.31
C ASP A 111 -33.49 22.86 -10.33
N GLY A 112 -32.54 22.12 -9.75
CA GLY A 112 -31.41 22.68 -9.03
C GLY A 112 -31.41 22.45 -7.51
N ASP A 113 -32.28 21.62 -6.98
CA ASP A 113 -32.32 21.30 -5.55
C ASP A 113 -31.18 20.33 -5.18
N PRO A 114 -30.34 20.66 -4.18
CA PRO A 114 -29.22 19.83 -3.79
C PRO A 114 -29.51 18.95 -2.59
N SER A 115 -28.86 17.78 -2.53
CA SER A 115 -28.75 16.94 -1.34
C SER A 115 -27.32 16.43 -1.16
N THR A 116 -26.83 16.37 0.07
CA THR A 116 -25.44 16.01 0.39
C THR A 116 -25.38 14.82 1.32
N ALA A 117 -24.48 13.88 1.05
CA ALA A 117 -24.20 12.74 1.91
C ALA A 117 -22.71 12.47 2.05
N THR A 118 -22.36 11.57 2.96
CA THR A 118 -20.98 11.18 3.28
C THR A 118 -20.73 9.75 2.84
N VAL A 119 -19.60 9.52 2.16
CA VAL A 119 -19.05 8.20 1.90
C VAL A 119 -17.97 7.90 2.94
N THR A 120 -18.01 6.69 3.50
CA THR A 120 -17.00 6.17 4.41
C THR A 120 -16.33 4.96 3.77
N ILE A 121 -15.02 5.02 3.59
CA ILE A 121 -14.20 3.91 3.07
C ILE A 121 -13.35 3.37 4.20
N THR A 122 -13.37 2.05 4.40
CA THR A 122 -12.46 1.36 5.32
C THR A 122 -11.36 0.72 4.50
N LEU A 123 -10.13 1.20 4.69
CA LEU A 123 -8.92 0.63 4.13
C LEU A 123 -8.41 -0.50 5.01
N LEU A 124 -7.77 -1.49 4.40
CA LEU A 124 -7.08 -2.55 5.12
C LEU A 124 -5.88 -1.99 5.88
N LYS A 125 -5.45 -2.76 6.88
CA LYS A 125 -4.22 -2.42 7.61
C LYS A 125 -3.03 -2.60 6.68
N ASP A 126 -2.11 -1.65 6.72
CA ASP A 126 -0.84 -1.70 6.03
C ASP A 126 0.05 -2.85 6.52
N SER A 127 0.75 -3.53 5.60
CA SER A 127 1.62 -4.65 5.92
C SER A 127 3.09 -4.24 5.94
N GLU A 128 3.74 -4.43 7.08
CA GLU A 128 5.16 -4.15 7.26
C GLU A 128 6.04 -5.30 6.72
N PRO A 129 7.18 -5.01 6.08
CA PRO A 129 8.10 -6.03 5.61
C PRO A 129 8.78 -6.74 6.79
N ARG A 130 9.30 -7.94 6.50
CA ARG A 130 10.12 -8.73 7.42
C ARG A 130 11.30 -9.33 6.69
N VAL A 131 12.42 -9.42 7.37
CA VAL A 131 13.62 -10.11 6.91
C VAL A 131 14.15 -11.00 8.00
N ASP A 132 14.56 -12.21 7.64
CA ASP A 132 15.20 -13.19 8.55
C ASP A 132 16.34 -13.85 7.80
N VAL A 133 17.53 -13.77 8.37
CA VAL A 133 18.75 -14.35 7.81
C VAL A 133 19.12 -15.59 8.57
N SER A 134 19.16 -16.73 7.86
CA SER A 134 19.45 -18.03 8.47
C SER A 134 20.47 -18.81 7.67
N GLY A 135 21.22 -19.67 8.37
CA GLY A 135 22.27 -20.54 7.81
C GLY A 135 23.33 -20.90 8.82
N GLU A 136 24.34 -21.63 8.37
CA GLU A 136 25.55 -21.86 9.15
C GLU A 136 26.42 -20.59 9.08
N ASN A 137 26.79 -20.06 10.25
CA ASN A 137 27.41 -18.75 10.35
C ASN A 137 28.87 -18.85 10.84
N PHE A 138 29.59 -19.85 10.37
CA PHE A 138 30.99 -20.06 10.70
C PHE A 138 31.81 -20.39 9.46
N VAL A 139 33.03 -19.90 9.43
CA VAL A 139 34.09 -20.29 8.49
C VAL A 139 35.35 -20.59 9.30
N ASP A 140 36.30 -21.34 8.70
CA ASP A 140 37.53 -21.77 9.33
C ASP A 140 38.71 -21.39 8.42
N GLU A 141 39.71 -20.77 8.98
CA GLU A 141 40.96 -20.35 8.29
C GLU A 141 41.75 -21.57 7.76
N ALA A 142 41.53 -22.74 8.34
CA ALA A 142 42.14 -23.98 7.85
C ALA A 142 41.84 -24.27 6.37
N GLY A 143 40.71 -23.77 5.82
CA GLY A 143 40.33 -23.88 4.41
C GLY A 143 41.00 -22.82 3.49
N LEU A 144 41.69 -21.83 4.01
CA LEU A 144 42.24 -20.75 3.20
C LEU A 144 43.34 -21.21 2.25
N PRO A 145 43.28 -20.86 0.95
CA PRO A 145 44.39 -21.12 0.01
C PRO A 145 45.60 -20.22 0.29
N ALA A 146 46.78 -20.61 -0.20
CA ALA A 146 47.99 -19.81 -0.12
C ALA A 146 47.81 -18.44 -0.79
N ARG A 147 48.26 -17.35 -0.13
CA ARG A 147 48.05 -15.97 -0.60
C ARG A 147 49.36 -15.18 -0.49
N GLY A 148 49.96 -14.88 -1.64
CA GLY A 148 51.19 -14.10 -1.68
C GLY A 148 52.33 -14.74 -0.88
N SER A 149 52.68 -14.18 0.30
CA SER A 149 53.66 -14.71 1.22
C SER A 149 53.06 -15.51 2.40
N GLU A 150 51.75 -15.57 2.48
CA GLU A 150 51.00 -16.33 3.49
C GLU A 150 50.83 -17.77 3.03
N PRO A 151 51.13 -18.76 3.88
CA PRO A 151 50.93 -20.16 3.54
C PRO A 151 49.42 -20.50 3.43
N GLU A 152 49.13 -21.64 2.86
CA GLU A 152 47.79 -22.26 2.92
C GLU A 152 47.44 -22.64 4.35
N GLY A 153 46.14 -22.71 4.66
CA GLY A 153 45.63 -23.22 5.91
C GLY A 153 45.91 -24.73 6.08
N SER A 154 45.75 -25.22 7.29
CA SER A 154 46.09 -26.63 7.63
C SER A 154 45.26 -27.67 6.89
N ASN A 155 44.13 -27.28 6.28
CA ASN A 155 43.21 -28.17 5.55
C ASN A 155 42.51 -27.43 4.36
N GLU A 156 43.30 -26.87 3.43
CA GLU A 156 42.81 -26.10 2.28
C GLU A 156 41.74 -26.84 1.44
N GLU A 157 41.85 -28.16 1.35
CA GLU A 157 40.86 -28.96 0.56
C GLU A 157 39.50 -29.10 1.25
N SER A 158 39.33 -28.64 2.49
CA SER A 158 38.09 -28.81 3.26
C SER A 158 36.92 -27.94 2.76
N GLY A 159 37.19 -26.80 2.12
CA GLY A 159 36.19 -25.80 1.75
C GLY A 159 35.57 -25.08 2.96
N SER A 160 36.19 -25.16 4.15
CA SER A 160 35.71 -24.59 5.41
C SER A 160 35.80 -23.03 5.44
N GLU A 161 36.51 -22.42 4.51
CA GLU A 161 36.57 -20.97 4.30
C GLU A 161 35.25 -20.40 3.71
N THR A 162 34.29 -21.27 3.35
CA THR A 162 33.00 -20.87 2.76
C THR A 162 31.83 -21.37 3.57
N THR A 163 30.85 -20.50 3.79
CA THR A 163 29.56 -20.83 4.42
C THR A 163 28.41 -20.17 3.65
N GLY A 164 27.18 -20.52 3.95
CA GLY A 164 26.02 -19.92 3.26
C GLY A 164 24.69 -20.21 3.92
N GLY A 165 23.66 -19.53 3.42
CA GLY A 165 22.30 -19.65 3.94
C GLY A 165 21.28 -18.91 3.08
N THR A 166 20.16 -18.60 3.70
CA THR A 166 19.04 -17.92 3.04
C THR A 166 18.72 -16.58 3.70
N ILE A 167 18.18 -15.67 2.91
CA ILE A 167 17.59 -14.42 3.35
C ILE A 167 16.10 -14.51 3.05
N ALA A 168 15.30 -14.83 4.07
CA ALA A 168 13.86 -14.91 3.94
C ALA A 168 13.25 -13.51 4.04
N ILE A 169 12.50 -13.11 3.01
CA ILE A 169 11.87 -11.79 2.92
C ILE A 169 10.35 -11.99 2.75
N SER A 170 9.57 -11.19 3.46
CA SER A 170 8.13 -11.07 3.29
C SER A 170 7.75 -9.61 3.30
N THR A 171 6.93 -9.18 2.35
CA THR A 171 6.46 -7.80 2.22
C THR A 171 4.93 -7.69 2.36
N GLY A 172 4.26 -8.76 2.79
CA GLY A 172 2.80 -8.76 2.94
C GLY A 172 2.06 -8.54 1.64
N GLY A 173 1.24 -7.50 1.58
CA GLY A 173 0.50 -7.07 0.38
C GLY A 173 1.34 -6.26 -0.60
N ASP A 174 2.54 -5.83 -0.20
CA ASP A 174 3.44 -4.99 -0.98
C ASP A 174 4.42 -5.79 -1.84
N THR A 175 5.23 -5.08 -2.61
CA THR A 175 6.32 -5.67 -3.37
C THR A 175 7.67 -5.21 -2.81
N LEU A 176 8.69 -6.04 -2.92
CA LEU A 176 10.04 -5.67 -2.51
C LEU A 176 10.59 -4.54 -3.39
N GLN A 177 10.90 -3.40 -2.80
CA GLN A 177 11.58 -2.29 -3.45
C GLN A 177 13.10 -2.47 -3.46
N SER A 178 13.69 -2.81 -2.31
CA SER A 178 15.13 -3.00 -2.21
C SER A 178 15.57 -3.95 -1.10
N LEU A 179 16.68 -4.66 -1.36
CA LEU A 179 17.51 -5.36 -0.39
C LEU A 179 18.88 -4.68 -0.35
N VAL A 180 19.24 -4.14 0.80
CA VAL A 180 20.52 -3.42 1.01
C VAL A 180 21.31 -4.09 2.12
N ILE A 181 22.59 -4.43 1.86
CA ILE A 181 23.48 -5.03 2.85
C ILE A 181 24.70 -4.13 3.01
N ASN A 182 24.95 -3.66 4.25
CA ASN A 182 26.02 -2.71 4.57
C ASN A 182 26.07 -1.50 3.60
N GLY A 183 24.88 -1.00 3.18
CA GLY A 183 24.77 0.13 2.26
C GLY A 183 24.91 -0.22 0.76
N VAL A 184 25.14 -1.49 0.42
CA VAL A 184 25.21 -1.96 -0.97
C VAL A 184 23.86 -2.54 -1.38
N ASN A 185 23.29 -2.05 -2.46
CA ASN A 185 22.03 -2.61 -3.02
C ASN A 185 22.32 -3.94 -3.73
N VAL A 186 21.70 -5.01 -3.25
CA VAL A 186 21.82 -6.38 -3.76
C VAL A 186 20.47 -6.99 -4.13
N THR A 187 19.47 -6.16 -4.44
CA THR A 187 18.12 -6.61 -4.85
C THR A 187 18.15 -7.54 -6.08
N ALA A 188 19.09 -7.31 -7.00
CA ALA A 188 19.31 -8.19 -8.15
C ALA A 188 20.45 -9.22 -7.94
N GLY A 189 20.84 -9.44 -6.69
CA GLY A 189 22.07 -10.15 -6.34
C GLY A 189 23.31 -9.23 -6.39
N GLY A 190 24.45 -9.76 -5.95
CA GLY A 190 25.71 -8.98 -5.93
C GLY A 190 26.63 -9.38 -4.81
N THR A 191 27.71 -8.63 -4.63
CA THR A 191 28.74 -8.90 -3.62
C THR A 191 28.88 -7.73 -2.65
N VAL A 192 29.13 -8.07 -1.38
CA VAL A 192 29.38 -7.10 -0.30
C VAL A 192 30.69 -7.51 0.38
N THR A 193 31.65 -6.59 0.43
CA THR A 193 32.95 -6.81 1.09
C THR A 193 32.78 -6.67 2.59
N GLY A 194 33.18 -7.69 3.35
CA GLY A 194 33.31 -7.69 4.79
C GLY A 194 34.72 -7.24 5.22
N ALA A 195 35.04 -7.38 6.50
CA ALA A 195 36.37 -7.08 7.02
C ALA A 195 37.39 -8.15 6.64
N HIS A 196 36.96 -9.41 6.59
CA HIS A 196 37.83 -10.58 6.38
C HIS A 196 37.44 -11.40 5.14
N GLY A 197 36.27 -11.16 4.55
CA GLY A 197 35.77 -11.93 3.42
C GLY A 197 34.76 -11.21 2.58
N THR A 198 34.13 -11.97 1.68
CA THR A 198 33.16 -11.44 0.73
C THR A 198 31.84 -12.22 0.83
N LEU A 199 30.74 -11.50 1.04
CA LEU A 199 29.39 -12.01 0.96
C LEU A 199 28.88 -11.88 -0.47
N THR A 200 28.42 -12.99 -1.07
CA THR A 200 27.78 -13.03 -2.37
C THR A 200 26.30 -13.34 -2.19
N VAL A 201 25.42 -12.47 -2.67
CA VAL A 201 23.96 -12.68 -2.68
C VAL A 201 23.51 -13.15 -4.05
N SER A 202 22.73 -14.19 -4.08
CA SER A 202 22.15 -14.77 -5.29
C SER A 202 20.61 -14.73 -5.21
N VAL A 203 19.96 -14.49 -6.36
CA VAL A 203 18.51 -14.44 -6.50
C VAL A 203 18.08 -15.48 -7.53
N SER A 204 17.13 -16.33 -7.18
CA SER A 204 16.53 -17.30 -8.09
C SER A 204 15.03 -17.38 -7.82
N GLU A 205 14.21 -17.09 -8.82
CA GLU A 205 12.74 -17.13 -8.72
C GLU A 205 12.17 -16.31 -7.53
N GLY A 206 12.81 -15.18 -7.22
CA GLY A 206 12.44 -14.32 -6.09
C GLY A 206 12.95 -14.77 -4.71
N ALA A 207 13.60 -15.92 -4.62
CA ALA A 207 14.24 -16.38 -3.40
C ALA A 207 15.69 -15.88 -3.30
N TYR A 208 16.08 -15.43 -2.11
CA TYR A 208 17.41 -14.92 -1.82
C TYR A 208 18.22 -15.95 -1.02
N SER A 209 19.47 -16.13 -1.45
CA SER A 209 20.46 -16.90 -0.75
C SER A 209 21.79 -16.14 -0.69
N TYR A 210 22.64 -16.48 0.26
CA TYR A 210 23.97 -15.94 0.33
C TYR A 210 25.02 -17.05 0.42
N SER A 211 26.22 -16.73 -0.01
CA SER A 211 27.46 -17.45 0.26
C SER A 211 28.49 -16.44 0.76
N TYR A 212 29.14 -16.74 1.86
CA TYR A 212 30.28 -15.98 2.36
C TYR A 212 31.55 -16.78 2.13
N THR A 213 32.59 -16.13 1.64
CA THR A 213 33.94 -16.73 1.46
C THR A 213 34.93 -15.88 2.23
N LEU A 214 35.64 -16.48 3.17
CA LEU A 214 36.78 -15.91 3.87
C LEU A 214 37.91 -15.70 2.88
N THR A 215 38.52 -14.52 2.88
CA THR A 215 39.60 -14.16 1.94
C THR A 215 40.87 -13.73 2.63
N ASP A 216 40.84 -13.59 3.95
CA ASP A 216 41.99 -13.18 4.76
C ASP A 216 41.96 -13.86 6.11
N ASN A 217 43.14 -14.12 6.70
CA ASN A 217 43.25 -14.67 8.04
C ASN A 217 43.08 -13.58 9.11
N THR A 218 42.79 -13.99 10.31
CA THR A 218 42.64 -13.12 11.48
C THR A 218 43.78 -13.30 12.47
N SER A 219 43.80 -12.53 13.53
CA SER A 219 44.86 -12.62 14.54
C SER A 219 44.43 -13.35 15.80
N GLY A 220 43.64 -14.42 15.67
CA GLY A 220 43.18 -15.26 16.77
C GLY A 220 41.66 -15.43 16.84
N GLU A 221 41.25 -16.28 17.77
CA GLU A 221 39.84 -16.69 17.94
C GLU A 221 38.87 -15.54 18.22
N GLY A 222 37.64 -15.66 17.71
CA GLY A 222 36.52 -14.76 17.98
C GLY A 222 36.37 -13.59 17.02
N ALA A 223 37.11 -13.59 15.90
CA ALA A 223 36.90 -12.65 14.82
C ALA A 223 35.53 -12.91 14.16
N THR A 224 34.91 -11.84 13.67
CA THR A 224 33.61 -11.92 12.99
C THR A 224 33.50 -10.91 11.89
N ASP A 225 32.76 -11.27 10.81
CA ASP A 225 32.22 -10.31 9.86
C ASP A 225 30.73 -10.11 10.15
N SER A 226 30.28 -8.87 10.14
CA SER A 226 28.89 -8.49 10.40
C SER A 226 28.30 -7.72 9.23
N PHE A 227 27.11 -8.14 8.81
CA PHE A 227 26.38 -7.57 7.68
C PHE A 227 24.98 -7.14 8.14
N ASN A 228 24.71 -5.84 8.15
CA ASN A 228 23.38 -5.30 8.39
C ASN A 228 22.56 -5.46 7.12
N VAL A 229 21.47 -6.23 7.20
CA VAL A 229 20.55 -6.53 6.10
C VAL A 229 19.31 -5.69 6.28
N VAL A 230 18.96 -4.85 5.30
CA VAL A 230 17.79 -3.97 5.32
C VAL A 230 16.96 -4.26 4.10
N VAL A 231 15.67 -4.51 4.30
CA VAL A 231 14.68 -4.59 3.23
C VAL A 231 13.76 -3.37 3.28
N THR A 232 13.34 -2.90 2.12
CA THR A 232 12.34 -1.85 1.97
C THR A 232 11.32 -2.30 0.94
N ASP A 233 10.03 -2.10 1.19
CA ASP A 233 8.93 -2.43 0.29
C ASP A 233 8.49 -1.27 -0.59
N SER A 234 7.42 -1.44 -1.35
CA SER A 234 7.01 -0.51 -2.40
C SER A 234 6.41 0.80 -1.88
N ASP A 235 5.94 0.85 -0.65
CA ASP A 235 5.40 2.06 -0.02
C ASP A 235 6.40 2.75 0.92
N GLY A 236 7.54 2.09 1.22
CA GLY A 236 8.69 2.67 1.90
C GLY A 236 8.93 2.15 3.30
N ASP A 237 8.14 1.20 3.76
CA ASP A 237 8.38 0.55 5.04
C ASP A 237 9.63 -0.33 5.00
N SER A 238 10.29 -0.47 6.13
CA SER A 238 11.56 -1.19 6.19
C SER A 238 11.73 -2.05 7.44
N ALA A 239 12.38 -3.20 7.24
CA ALA A 239 12.82 -4.09 8.30
C ALA A 239 14.30 -4.39 8.17
N ASN A 240 14.91 -4.79 9.27
CA ASN A 240 16.32 -5.14 9.27
C ASN A 240 16.61 -6.39 10.10
N ASP A 241 17.68 -7.07 9.72
CA ASP A 241 18.29 -8.18 10.45
C ASP A 241 19.83 -8.09 10.33
N THR A 242 20.57 -8.90 11.10
CA THR A 242 22.03 -8.89 11.08
C THR A 242 22.57 -10.30 10.88
N LEU A 243 23.31 -10.49 9.79
CA LEU A 243 24.11 -11.68 9.58
C LEU A 243 25.47 -11.51 10.24
N VAL A 244 25.84 -12.42 11.16
CA VAL A 244 27.16 -12.46 11.77
C VAL A 244 27.84 -13.76 11.39
N ILE A 245 28.99 -13.69 10.75
CA ILE A 245 29.84 -14.82 10.40
C ILE A 245 30.99 -14.89 11.40
N GLY A 246 31.05 -15.98 12.18
CA GLY A 246 32.18 -16.30 13.06
C GLY A 246 33.33 -16.88 12.26
N ILE A 247 34.58 -16.52 12.65
CA ILE A 247 35.79 -17.00 12.01
C ILE A 247 36.59 -17.80 13.05
N HIS A 248 36.88 -19.07 12.76
CA HIS A 248 37.75 -19.91 13.54
C HIS A 248 39.17 -19.76 13.06
N ASP A 249 40.08 -19.46 13.99
CA ASP A 249 41.51 -19.34 13.74
C ASP A 249 42.16 -20.73 13.52
N ASP A 250 43.02 -20.83 12.50
CA ASP A 250 43.78 -22.06 12.23
C ASP A 250 45.05 -22.07 13.10
N VAL A 251 44.95 -22.79 14.21
CA VAL A 251 46.09 -22.91 15.14
C VAL A 251 47.13 -23.92 14.63
N PRO A 252 48.42 -23.57 14.55
CA PRO A 252 49.46 -24.48 14.10
C PRO A 252 49.52 -25.71 15.01
N THR A 253 49.51 -26.90 14.41
CA THR A 253 49.72 -28.16 15.11
C THR A 253 51.23 -28.48 15.18
N ALA A 254 51.81 -28.54 16.38
CA ALA A 254 53.17 -29.07 16.54
C ALA A 254 53.20 -30.58 16.26
N ILE A 255 54.00 -30.99 15.31
CA ILE A 255 54.26 -32.40 14.98
C ILE A 255 55.46 -32.91 15.77
#